data_491993071b5678bf14248c39efc676cb
#
_entry.id   491993071b5678bf14248c39efc676cb
#
_cell.length_a   1.000
_cell.length_b   1.000
_cell.length_c   1.000
_cell.angle_alpha   90.00
_cell.angle_beta   90.00
_cell.angle_gamma   90.00
#
_symmetry.space_group_name_H-M   'P 1'
#
loop_
_entity.id
_entity.type
_entity.pdbx_description
1 polymer ?
#
loop_
_entity_poly.entity_id
_entity_poly.type
_entity_poly.pdbx_seq_one_letter_code
_entity_poly.pdbx_strand_id
1 'polypeptide(L)'
;MHVASPFPLKTSRDRESLVPTAKDGTIRVLKAAVNAGVERIIKTSSIATMFRKPNRTNPYTFGENDWTDENWIEGVNDYFLSKTKAEKAAWELMESKGLKSNLTTI
;
A
#
# COMPACT_ATOMS: atom_id res chain seq x y z
N MET A 1 0.57 -14.40 11.98
CA MET A 1 -0.16 -13.67 10.93
C MET A 1 -0.70 -12.36 11.47
N HIS A 2 -0.53 -11.26 10.75
CA HIS A 2 -1.01 -9.93 11.14
C HIS A 2 -2.01 -9.42 10.09
N VAL A 3 -3.22 -9.09 10.51
CA VAL A 3 -4.31 -8.71 9.57
C VAL A 3 -4.92 -7.33 9.84
N ALA A 4 -4.41 -6.58 10.80
CA ALA A 4 -4.96 -5.28 11.16
C ALA A 4 -4.67 -4.22 10.10
N SER A 5 -5.69 -3.47 9.71
CA SER A 5 -5.57 -2.30 8.83
C SER A 5 -6.79 -1.40 9.04
N PRO A 6 -6.62 -0.07 9.03
CA PRO A 6 -7.76 0.82 9.17
C PRO A 6 -8.68 0.73 7.95
N PHE A 7 -9.94 0.50 8.21
CA PHE A 7 -10.99 0.47 7.18
C PHE A 7 -12.29 1.06 7.76
N PRO A 8 -12.40 2.39 7.82
CA PRO A 8 -13.60 3.04 8.34
C PRO A 8 -14.77 2.87 7.38
N LEU A 9 -15.99 2.84 7.94
CA LEU A 9 -17.22 2.71 7.16
C LEU A 9 -17.55 3.95 6.35
N LYS A 10 -17.02 5.10 6.74
CA LYS A 10 -17.23 6.37 6.05
C LYS A 10 -15.91 6.99 5.65
N THR A 11 -15.86 7.52 4.44
CA THR A 11 -14.71 8.27 3.92
C THR A 11 -14.54 9.58 4.70
N SER A 12 -13.31 9.86 5.14
CA SER A 12 -12.95 11.13 5.76
C SER A 12 -12.76 12.22 4.71
N ARG A 13 -13.06 13.47 5.07
CA ARG A 13 -12.73 14.63 4.24
C ARG A 13 -11.22 14.86 4.15
N ASP A 14 -10.48 14.48 5.20
CA ASP A 14 -9.02 14.50 5.19
C ASP A 14 -8.51 13.22 4.54
N ARG A 15 -8.01 13.33 3.31
CA ARG A 15 -7.47 12.21 2.55
C ARG A 15 -6.24 11.56 3.23
N GLU A 16 -5.54 12.32 4.05
CA GLU A 16 -4.34 11.84 4.76
C GLU A 16 -4.67 11.16 6.10
N SER A 17 -5.92 11.17 6.53
CA SER A 17 -6.31 10.72 7.88
C SER A 17 -5.92 9.29 8.22
N LEU A 18 -5.93 8.38 7.24
CA LEU A 18 -5.59 6.97 7.43
C LEU A 18 -4.11 6.65 7.14
N VAL A 19 -3.40 7.56 6.49
CA VAL A 19 -2.04 7.32 6.02
C VAL A 19 -1.07 7.02 7.17
N PRO A 20 -1.01 7.80 8.26
CA PRO A 20 -0.08 7.50 9.35
C PRO A 20 -0.26 6.10 9.92
N THR A 21 -1.48 5.71 10.23
CA THR A 21 -1.76 4.38 10.80
C THR A 21 -1.41 3.26 9.84
N ALA A 22 -1.81 3.36 8.57
CA ALA A 22 -1.55 2.33 7.58
C ALA A 22 -0.06 2.23 7.23
N LYS A 23 0.59 3.35 7.00
CA LYS A 23 2.00 3.41 6.63
C LYS A 23 2.92 3.01 7.78
N ASP A 24 2.76 3.64 8.94
CA ASP A 24 3.62 3.37 10.10
C ASP A 24 3.39 1.97 10.63
N GLY A 25 2.15 1.48 10.63
CA GLY A 25 1.81 0.12 10.99
C GLY A 25 2.51 -0.90 10.09
N THR A 26 2.50 -0.68 8.78
CA THR A 26 3.21 -1.50 7.81
C THR A 26 4.70 -1.52 8.08
N ILE A 27 5.32 -0.37 8.27
CA ILE A 27 6.77 -0.24 8.53
C ILE A 27 7.15 -0.95 9.83
N ARG A 28 6.38 -0.76 10.90
CA ARG A 28 6.66 -1.38 12.20
C ARG A 28 6.63 -2.91 12.13
N VAL A 29 5.62 -3.46 11.49
CA VAL A 29 5.49 -4.93 11.36
C VAL A 29 6.60 -5.49 10.47
N LEU A 30 6.92 -4.83 9.36
CA LEU A 30 7.99 -5.25 8.48
C LEU A 30 9.36 -5.20 9.17
N LYS A 31 9.65 -4.13 9.91
CA LYS A 31 10.90 -4.04 10.67
C LYS A 31 11.01 -5.16 11.71
N ALA A 32 9.94 -5.45 12.41
CA ALA A 32 9.91 -6.54 13.38
C ALA A 32 10.14 -7.89 12.71
N ALA A 33 9.51 -8.15 11.56
CA ALA A 33 9.69 -9.38 10.81
C ALA A 33 11.13 -9.55 10.32
N VAL A 34 11.73 -8.49 9.76
CA VAL A 34 13.12 -8.50 9.30
C VAL A 34 14.08 -8.76 10.47
N ASN A 35 13.87 -8.08 11.60
CA ASN A 35 14.71 -8.25 12.79
C ASN A 35 14.58 -9.65 13.40
N ALA A 36 13.43 -10.29 13.25
CA ALA A 36 13.19 -11.66 13.69
C ALA A 36 13.74 -12.73 12.73
N GLY A 37 14.35 -12.32 11.62
CA GLY A 37 14.93 -13.24 10.64
C GLY A 37 13.92 -13.95 9.74
N VAL A 38 12.74 -13.37 9.54
CA VAL A 38 11.72 -13.95 8.65
C VAL A 38 12.21 -13.87 7.20
N GLU A 39 12.28 -15.02 6.55
CA GLU A 39 12.84 -15.12 5.20
C GLU A 39 11.89 -14.65 4.11
N ARG A 40 10.59 -14.88 4.29
CA ARG A 40 9.57 -14.50 3.31
C ARG A 40 8.43 -13.76 3.98
N ILE A 41 8.03 -12.67 3.38
CA ILE A 41 6.92 -11.85 3.87
C ILE A 41 5.88 -11.75 2.75
N ILE A 42 4.65 -12.13 3.07
CA ILE A 42 3.51 -11.97 2.19
C ILE A 42 2.60 -10.90 2.81
N LYS A 43 2.44 -9.80 2.10
CA LYS A 43 1.60 -8.69 2.54
C LYS A 43 0.29 -8.68 1.77
N THR A 44 -0.83 -8.78 2.47
CA THR A 44 -2.13 -8.54 1.85
C THR A 44 -2.24 -7.05 1.53
N SER A 45 -2.35 -6.74 0.25
CA SER A 45 -2.51 -5.40 -0.25
C SER A 45 -3.97 -5.16 -0.68
N SER A 46 -4.17 -4.41 -1.72
CA SER A 46 -5.50 -4.13 -2.27
C SER A 46 -5.35 -3.68 -3.72
N ILE A 47 -6.32 -4.00 -4.55
CA ILE A 47 -6.42 -3.41 -5.88
C ILE A 47 -6.50 -1.88 -5.83
N ALA A 48 -6.86 -1.33 -4.68
CA ALA A 48 -6.86 0.12 -4.44
C ALA A 48 -5.49 0.77 -4.71
N THR A 49 -4.41 0.01 -4.67
CA THR A 49 -3.07 0.51 -4.92
C THR A 49 -2.75 0.73 -6.39
N MET A 50 -3.57 0.20 -7.31
CA MET A 50 -3.20 0.17 -8.73
C MET A 50 -4.25 0.71 -9.70
N PHE A 51 -5.53 0.75 -9.33
CA PHE A 51 -6.57 0.94 -10.36
C PHE A 51 -7.12 2.38 -10.47
N ARG A 52 -6.79 3.27 -9.58
CA ARG A 52 -7.26 4.67 -9.64
C ARG A 52 -6.29 5.56 -10.40
N LYS A 53 -6.48 5.60 -11.72
CA LYS A 53 -5.68 6.42 -12.63
C LYS A 53 -6.62 7.20 -13.56
N PRO A 54 -6.41 8.52 -13.73
CA PRO A 54 -7.15 9.28 -14.75
C PRO A 54 -6.66 8.95 -16.16
N ASN A 55 -7.44 9.31 -17.16
CA ASN A 55 -7.06 9.29 -18.57
C ASN A 55 -6.59 7.92 -19.12
N ARG A 56 -7.04 6.82 -18.50
CA ARG A 56 -6.75 5.49 -19.03
C ARG A 56 -7.64 5.16 -20.21
N THR A 57 -7.13 4.32 -21.11
CA THR A 57 -7.91 3.78 -22.23
C THR A 57 -9.01 2.84 -21.71
N ASN A 58 -10.06 2.64 -22.50
CA ASN A 58 -11.13 1.71 -22.15
C ASN A 58 -11.33 0.73 -23.32
N PRO A 59 -11.12 -0.61 -23.15
CA PRO A 59 -10.71 -1.27 -21.91
C PRO A 59 -9.23 -1.06 -21.56
N TYR A 60 -8.91 -1.16 -20.28
CA TYR A 60 -7.55 -1.07 -19.77
C TYR A 60 -7.24 -2.24 -18.82
N THR A 61 -6.13 -2.94 -19.06
CA THR A 61 -5.66 -4.03 -18.21
C THR A 61 -4.59 -3.51 -17.27
N PHE A 62 -4.85 -3.57 -15.96
CA PHE A 62 -3.89 -3.19 -14.93
C PHE A 62 -2.86 -4.29 -14.69
N GLY A 63 -1.63 -3.92 -14.47
CA GLY A 63 -0.53 -4.83 -14.20
C GLY A 63 0.30 -4.41 -12.98
N GLU A 64 1.33 -5.17 -12.69
CA GLU A 64 2.19 -4.97 -11.53
C GLU A 64 2.95 -3.63 -11.49
N ASN A 65 3.06 -2.98 -12.64
CA ASN A 65 3.70 -1.66 -12.75
C ASN A 65 2.72 -0.49 -12.62
N ASP A 66 1.44 -0.77 -12.46
CA ASP A 66 0.43 0.26 -12.30
C ASP A 66 0.31 0.69 -10.85
N TRP A 67 0.27 1.98 -10.62
CA TRP A 67 0.02 2.58 -9.32
C TRP A 67 -1.15 3.54 -9.39
N THR A 68 -1.96 3.55 -8.33
CA THR A 68 -2.97 4.59 -8.13
C THR A 68 -2.30 5.96 -8.10
N ASP A 69 -2.87 6.93 -8.80
CA ASP A 69 -2.36 8.29 -8.85
C ASP A 69 -2.70 9.03 -7.56
N GLU A 70 -1.72 9.20 -6.69
CA GLU A 70 -1.89 9.85 -5.40
C GLU A 70 -2.31 11.32 -5.51
N ASN A 71 -2.05 11.94 -6.64
CA ASN A 71 -2.37 13.35 -6.89
C ASN A 71 -3.78 13.56 -7.45
N TRP A 72 -4.48 12.49 -7.82
CA TRP A 72 -5.84 12.58 -8.34
C TRP A 72 -6.85 12.72 -7.21
N ILE A 73 -7.08 13.95 -6.77
CA ILE A 73 -7.92 14.27 -5.60
C ILE A 73 -9.35 13.76 -5.76
N GLU A 74 -9.93 13.89 -6.95
CA GLU A 74 -11.33 13.52 -7.22
C GLU A 74 -11.56 12.01 -7.23
N GLY A 75 -10.54 11.23 -7.62
CA GLY A 75 -10.65 9.78 -7.81
C GLY A 75 -10.04 8.93 -6.70
N VAL A 76 -9.30 9.54 -5.78
CA VAL A 76 -8.54 8.82 -4.75
C VAL A 76 -8.89 9.36 -3.36
N ASN A 77 -9.66 8.58 -2.62
CA ASN A 77 -10.07 8.93 -1.26
C ASN A 77 -9.01 8.52 -0.21
N ASP A 78 -9.35 8.70 1.07
CA ASP A 78 -8.48 8.36 2.21
C ASP A 78 -8.04 6.90 2.21
N TYR A 79 -8.93 5.96 1.95
CA TYR A 79 -8.61 4.53 1.92
C TYR A 79 -7.64 4.19 0.77
N PHE A 80 -7.94 4.62 -0.46
CA PHE A 80 -7.07 4.37 -1.61
C PHE A 80 -5.68 4.94 -1.38
N LEU A 81 -5.62 6.16 -0.86
CA LEU A 81 -4.36 6.83 -0.57
C LEU A 81 -3.56 6.08 0.51
N SER A 82 -4.22 5.66 1.60
CA SER A 82 -3.57 4.93 2.69
C SER A 82 -2.98 3.60 2.23
N LYS A 83 -3.71 2.84 1.42
CA LYS A 83 -3.23 1.56 0.89
C LYS A 83 -2.06 1.76 -0.08
N THR A 84 -2.14 2.75 -0.96
CA THR A 84 -1.09 3.06 -1.92
C THR A 84 0.20 3.47 -1.22
N LYS A 85 0.12 4.40 -0.28
CA LYS A 85 1.29 4.85 0.48
C LYS A 85 1.89 3.75 1.36
N ALA A 86 1.04 2.92 1.99
CA ALA A 86 1.51 1.81 2.81
C ALA A 86 2.26 0.77 1.98
N GLU A 87 1.78 0.40 0.80
CA GLU A 87 2.47 -0.56 -0.05
C GLU A 87 3.78 0.00 -0.61
N LYS A 88 3.78 1.25 -1.07
CA LYS A 88 5.02 1.91 -1.51
C LYS A 88 6.07 1.97 -0.41
N ALA A 89 5.65 2.30 0.82
CA ALA A 89 6.55 2.31 1.97
C ALA A 89 7.13 0.92 2.27
N ALA A 90 6.32 -0.13 2.12
CA ALA A 90 6.79 -1.51 2.29
C ALA A 90 7.89 -1.86 1.28
N TRP A 91 7.69 -1.55 0.00
CA TRP A 91 8.69 -1.79 -1.04
C TRP A 91 9.97 -0.97 -0.81
N GLU A 92 9.84 0.31 -0.46
CA GLU A 92 10.99 1.17 -0.16
C GLU A 92 11.82 0.64 1.00
N LEU A 93 11.17 0.20 2.08
CA LEU A 93 11.85 -0.37 3.25
C LEU A 93 12.62 -1.64 2.88
N MET A 94 11.99 -2.56 2.18
CA MET A 94 12.61 -3.82 1.79
C MET A 94 13.75 -3.60 0.81
N GLU A 95 13.60 -2.67 -0.13
CA GLU A 95 14.66 -2.30 -1.06
C GLU A 95 15.86 -1.69 -0.35
N SER A 96 15.65 -0.81 0.63
CA SER A 96 16.71 -0.19 1.43
C SER A 96 17.53 -1.20 2.22
N LYS A 97 16.95 -2.36 2.54
CA LYS A 97 17.62 -3.45 3.27
C LYS A 97 18.18 -4.53 2.34
N GLY A 98 18.04 -4.37 1.02
CA GLY A 98 18.45 -5.39 0.04
C GLY A 98 17.59 -6.64 0.05
N LEU A 99 16.35 -6.57 0.55
CA LEU A 99 15.44 -7.70 0.74
C LEU A 99 14.18 -7.62 -0.13
N LYS A 100 14.21 -6.87 -1.22
CA LYS A 100 13.04 -6.67 -2.10
C LYS A 100 12.45 -7.98 -2.59
N SER A 101 13.29 -8.96 -2.93
CA SER A 101 12.84 -10.27 -3.40
C SER A 101 12.15 -11.12 -2.33
N ASN A 102 12.26 -10.74 -1.06
CA ASN A 102 11.65 -11.46 0.06
C ASN A 102 10.21 -10.99 0.37
N LEU A 103 9.76 -9.92 -0.26
CA LEU A 103 8.41 -9.38 -0.12
C LEU A 103 7.55 -9.73 -1.33
N THR A 104 6.36 -10.23 -1.07
CA THR A 104 5.31 -10.42 -2.07
C THR A 104 4.04 -9.72 -1.59
N THR A 105 3.41 -8.96 -2.46
CA THR A 105 2.09 -8.37 -2.19
C THR A 105 1.01 -9.11 -2.98
N ILE A 106 -0.11 -9.33 -2.36
CA ILE A 106 -1.27 -9.99 -2.99
C ILE A 106 -2.57 -9.22 -2.77
#